data_b534c7eee8d7c48cbbe1d50aa230179c
#
_entry.id   b534c7eee8d7c48cbbe1d50aa230179c
#
_cell.length_a   1.000
_cell.length_b   1.000
_cell.length_c   1.000
_cell.angle_alpha   90.00
_cell.angle_beta   90.00
_cell.angle_gamma   90.00
#
_symmetry.space_group_name_H-M   'P 1'
#
loop_
_entity.id
_entity.type
_entity.pdbx_description
1 polymer ?
#
loop_
_entity_poly.entity_id
_entity_poly.type
_entity_poly.pdbx_seq_one_letter_code
_entity_poly.pdbx_strand_id
1 'polypeptide(L)'
;MKRLIIGLICLPVSVFAQVTMDDFLWSALNAPEVRALEQQQAFLETKSYKLAPIRGMEFRTETNQLDPQRQDFALRLNPANPWEVKRNNDYFQTYQEVVQLNQDRELKGLLNLHYSAIIDWTYLQELIRLKKEDQQITLSLFQILEAQRYSSFFDAENFTELRIDLLEKQAELEELTFEEEVLQKKIESLFPMAKSQEIVWSMTNLVSIDRIKHWMEQHQLSSENGETAYRQKLVELANAEWALEKSSLNIGYVQAQYQQFRLEQERSPWSIGLGVRLPLFNPNKGKMAEKKLDIIEAQGELTQAQNVQEAGLVLMKAKVNTLTQRYYTLQTQLEDLDIDELGNTLNDINDNNPITELKLRRSLVKSKNVTVRLKRDIYQAYIDYLSHSELLQKFPMTNYLQSDFID
;
A
#
# COMPACT_ATOMS: atom_id res chain seq x y z
N MET A 1 22.94 65.64 10.20
CA MET A 1 23.21 64.21 10.29
C MET A 1 22.22 63.46 9.45
N LYS A 2 22.62 63.04 8.24
CA LYS A 2 21.77 62.24 7.33
C LYS A 2 22.00 60.77 7.67
N ARG A 3 20.96 60.06 8.12
CA ARG A 3 20.99 58.61 8.32
C ARG A 3 20.71 57.93 6.98
N LEU A 4 21.72 57.24 6.44
CA LEU A 4 21.61 56.35 5.31
C LEU A 4 20.99 55.06 5.78
N ILE A 5 19.74 54.77 5.37
CA ILE A 5 19.10 53.46 5.58
C ILE A 5 19.53 52.59 4.38
N ILE A 6 20.45 51.64 4.61
CA ILE A 6 20.81 50.59 3.68
C ILE A 6 19.72 49.52 3.78
N GLY A 7 18.78 49.53 2.84
CA GLY A 7 17.79 48.47 2.66
C GLY A 7 18.49 47.20 2.18
N LEU A 8 18.60 46.22 3.05
CA LEU A 8 19.05 44.85 2.70
C LEU A 8 17.94 44.19 1.88
N ILE A 9 18.10 44.18 0.55
CA ILE A 9 17.21 43.41 -0.34
C ILE A 9 17.54 41.93 -0.12
N CYS A 10 16.79 41.27 0.72
CA CYS A 10 16.74 39.79 0.76
C CYS A 10 16.05 39.34 -0.53
N LEU A 11 16.83 38.97 -1.54
CA LEU A 11 16.32 38.17 -2.65
C LEU A 11 15.86 36.82 -2.09
N PRO A 12 14.61 36.40 -2.30
CA PRO A 12 14.23 35.06 -1.99
C PRO A 12 15.03 34.12 -2.90
N VAL A 13 16.02 33.44 -2.34
CA VAL A 13 16.60 32.26 -2.99
C VAL A 13 15.47 31.25 -3.01
N SER A 14 14.82 31.10 -4.14
CA SER A 14 13.90 29.99 -4.37
C SER A 14 14.74 28.71 -4.34
N VAL A 15 14.87 28.13 -3.16
CA VAL A 15 15.34 26.76 -3.00
C VAL A 15 14.24 25.92 -3.65
N PHE A 16 14.47 25.44 -4.87
CA PHE A 16 13.63 24.42 -5.45
C PHE A 16 13.68 23.22 -4.49
N ALA A 17 12.64 23.03 -3.73
CA ALA A 17 12.54 21.87 -2.87
C ALA A 17 12.49 20.64 -3.78
N GLN A 18 13.43 19.73 -3.58
CA GLN A 18 13.50 18.46 -4.32
C GLN A 18 12.73 17.40 -3.53
N VAL A 19 12.00 16.52 -4.23
CA VAL A 19 11.34 15.37 -3.61
C VAL A 19 12.39 14.30 -3.37
N THR A 20 12.68 14.02 -2.09
CA THR A 20 13.51 12.87 -1.72
C THR A 20 12.69 11.58 -1.76
N MET A 21 13.36 10.42 -1.91
CA MET A 21 12.67 9.11 -1.83
C MET A 21 12.04 8.91 -0.46
N ASP A 22 12.68 9.38 0.61
CA ASP A 22 12.19 9.26 1.98
C ASP A 22 10.93 10.07 2.20
N ASP A 23 10.90 11.35 1.76
CA ASP A 23 9.69 12.17 1.87
C ASP A 23 8.50 11.55 1.15
N PHE A 24 8.76 10.97 -0.03
CA PHE A 24 7.75 10.28 -0.80
C PHE A 24 7.25 9.02 -0.10
N LEU A 25 8.13 8.17 0.41
CA LEU A 25 7.75 6.96 1.15
C LEU A 25 6.98 7.30 2.43
N TRP A 26 7.44 8.31 3.19
CA TRP A 26 6.78 8.71 4.44
C TRP A 26 5.42 9.38 4.19
N SER A 27 5.17 9.87 2.98
CA SER A 27 3.86 10.40 2.64
C SER A 27 2.75 9.35 2.71
N ALA A 28 3.07 8.06 2.56
CA ALA A 28 2.14 6.95 2.71
C ALA A 28 1.46 6.92 4.08
N LEU A 29 2.14 7.37 5.15
CA LEU A 29 1.57 7.50 6.51
C LEU A 29 0.44 8.53 6.58
N ASN A 30 0.45 9.50 5.67
CA ASN A 30 -0.53 10.57 5.63
C ASN A 30 -1.67 10.30 4.64
N ALA A 31 -1.71 9.13 4.03
CA ALA A 31 -2.74 8.76 3.07
C ALA A 31 -4.14 8.76 3.73
N PRO A 32 -5.19 9.17 3.00
CA PRO A 32 -6.56 9.24 3.52
C PRO A 32 -7.04 7.91 4.13
N GLU A 33 -6.65 6.78 3.55
CA GLU A 33 -7.00 5.42 3.98
C GLU A 33 -6.42 5.12 5.37
N VAL A 34 -5.14 5.45 5.60
CA VAL A 34 -4.46 5.26 6.88
C VAL A 34 -5.08 6.17 7.94
N ARG A 35 -5.28 7.45 7.61
CA ARG A 35 -5.92 8.42 8.53
C ARG A 35 -7.36 8.04 8.90
N ALA A 36 -8.12 7.44 7.98
CA ALA A 36 -9.46 6.97 8.28
C ALA A 36 -9.44 5.85 9.33
N LEU A 37 -8.48 4.93 9.25
CA LEU A 37 -8.30 3.87 10.23
C LEU A 37 -7.81 4.40 11.59
N GLU A 38 -6.92 5.39 11.60
CA GLU A 38 -6.53 6.10 12.82
C GLU A 38 -7.73 6.77 13.52
N GLN A 39 -8.61 7.40 12.76
CA GLN A 39 -9.84 7.99 13.30
C GLN A 39 -10.79 6.92 13.87
N GLN A 40 -10.91 5.76 13.20
CA GLN A 40 -11.69 4.63 13.72
C GLN A 40 -11.09 4.11 15.03
N GLN A 41 -9.78 3.95 15.09
CA GLN A 41 -9.09 3.53 16.30
C GLN A 41 -9.31 4.53 17.45
N ALA A 42 -9.11 5.82 17.18
CA ALA A 42 -9.35 6.89 18.16
C ALA A 42 -10.81 6.87 18.68
N PHE A 43 -11.80 6.65 17.80
CA PHE A 43 -13.20 6.50 18.22
C PHE A 43 -13.38 5.27 19.13
N LEU A 44 -12.79 4.13 18.80
CA LEU A 44 -12.90 2.91 19.61
C LEU A 44 -12.26 3.06 20.98
N GLU A 45 -11.18 3.84 21.09
CA GLU A 45 -10.53 4.15 22.37
C GLU A 45 -11.43 4.97 23.31
N THR A 46 -12.35 5.77 22.81
CA THR A 46 -13.33 6.50 23.64
C THR A 46 -14.30 5.56 24.37
N LYS A 47 -14.40 4.30 23.95
CA LYS A 47 -15.32 3.29 24.50
C LYS A 47 -16.79 3.71 24.42
N SER A 48 -17.13 4.60 23.47
CA SER A 48 -18.50 5.09 23.27
C SER A 48 -19.48 3.99 22.84
N TYR A 49 -18.99 2.83 22.45
CA TYR A 49 -19.76 1.63 22.09
C TYR A 49 -20.31 0.85 23.28
N LYS A 50 -19.92 1.19 24.52
CA LYS A 50 -20.37 0.46 25.70
C LYS A 50 -21.88 0.61 25.89
N LEU A 51 -22.55 -0.51 26.03
CA LEU A 51 -23.98 -0.50 26.29
C LEU A 51 -24.27 0.03 27.69
N ALA A 52 -25.30 0.89 27.77
CA ALA A 52 -25.78 1.37 29.06
C ALA A 52 -26.42 0.21 29.87
N PRO A 53 -26.29 0.23 31.20
CA PRO A 53 -26.89 -0.80 32.06
C PRO A 53 -28.42 -0.86 31.96
N ILE A 54 -29.04 0.23 31.54
CA ILE A 54 -30.48 0.35 31.32
C ILE A 54 -30.72 0.65 29.84
N ARG A 55 -31.43 -0.23 29.14
CA ARG A 55 -31.78 -0.09 27.72
C ARG A 55 -32.84 0.96 27.45
N GLY A 56 -33.76 1.08 28.38
CA GLY A 56 -34.87 2.01 28.24
C GLY A 56 -35.63 2.21 29.54
N MET A 57 -36.22 3.36 29.66
CA MET A 57 -37.13 3.76 30.71
C MET A 57 -38.46 4.14 30.08
N GLU A 58 -39.52 3.56 30.55
CA GLU A 58 -40.86 3.79 30.05
C GLU A 58 -41.73 4.29 31.20
N PHE A 59 -42.29 5.46 31.03
CA PHE A 59 -43.30 5.97 31.95
C PHE A 59 -44.68 5.69 31.36
N ARG A 60 -45.53 5.03 32.14
CA ARG A 60 -46.93 4.72 31.77
C ARG A 60 -47.86 5.38 32.74
N THR A 61 -48.95 5.92 32.21
CA THR A 61 -50.08 6.35 33.00
C THR A 61 -51.32 5.66 32.45
N GLU A 62 -52.13 5.12 33.35
CA GLU A 62 -53.37 4.42 33.00
C GLU A 62 -54.48 5.01 33.84
N THR A 63 -55.60 5.39 33.18
CA THR A 63 -56.78 5.99 33.84
C THR A 63 -57.87 4.94 33.85
N ASN A 64 -58.24 4.48 35.04
CA ASN A 64 -59.30 3.54 35.21
C ASN A 64 -60.67 4.24 34.99
N GLN A 65 -61.50 3.69 34.11
CA GLN A 65 -62.85 4.17 33.82
C GLN A 65 -62.91 5.64 33.34
N LEU A 66 -61.84 6.16 32.73
CA LEU A 66 -61.73 7.56 32.29
C LEU A 66 -61.87 8.57 33.45
N ASP A 67 -61.70 8.16 34.70
CA ASP A 67 -61.77 9.01 35.88
C ASP A 67 -60.38 9.57 36.21
N PRO A 68 -60.14 10.89 36.15
CA PRO A 68 -58.89 11.52 36.48
C PRO A 68 -58.41 11.27 37.91
N GLN A 69 -59.33 10.92 38.84
CA GLN A 69 -58.98 10.59 40.23
C GLN A 69 -58.54 9.11 40.40
N ARG A 70 -58.62 8.30 39.32
CA ARG A 70 -58.26 6.89 39.31
C ARG A 70 -57.09 6.62 38.36
N GLN A 71 -56.03 7.40 38.56
CA GLN A 71 -54.82 7.27 37.75
C GLN A 71 -53.82 6.35 38.43
N ASP A 72 -53.28 5.45 37.63
CA ASP A 72 -52.13 4.65 37.97
C ASP A 72 -50.91 5.15 37.21
N PHE A 73 -49.78 5.22 37.90
CA PHE A 73 -48.50 5.64 37.32
C PHE A 73 -47.53 4.46 37.43
N ALA A 74 -46.87 4.11 36.34
CA ALA A 74 -45.86 3.08 36.35
C ALA A 74 -44.57 3.57 35.67
N LEU A 75 -43.48 3.34 36.36
CA LEU A 75 -42.14 3.53 35.81
C LEU A 75 -41.53 2.13 35.56
N ARG A 76 -41.28 1.83 34.30
CA ARG A 76 -40.67 0.56 33.88
C ARG A 76 -39.28 0.81 33.40
N LEU A 77 -38.31 0.07 33.97
CA LEU A 77 -36.92 0.04 33.57
C LEU A 77 -36.63 -1.27 32.86
N ASN A 78 -36.04 -1.19 31.69
CA ASN A 78 -35.59 -2.34 30.92
C ASN A 78 -34.07 -2.49 31.11
N PRO A 79 -33.58 -3.38 31.99
CA PRO A 79 -32.15 -3.57 32.17
C PRO A 79 -31.54 -4.18 30.92
N ALA A 80 -30.27 -3.83 30.65
CA ALA A 80 -29.49 -4.49 29.63
C ALA A 80 -29.18 -5.92 30.08
N ASN A 81 -29.15 -6.84 29.12
CA ASN A 81 -28.74 -8.21 29.36
C ASN A 81 -27.23 -8.24 29.72
N PRO A 82 -26.80 -8.71 30.92
CA PRO A 82 -25.40 -8.71 31.30
C PRO A 82 -24.50 -9.51 30.35
N TRP A 83 -25.01 -10.59 29.79
CA TRP A 83 -24.27 -11.39 28.79
C TRP A 83 -24.07 -10.62 27.48
N GLU A 84 -25.09 -9.86 27.07
CA GLU A 84 -24.99 -9.00 25.89
C GLU A 84 -24.00 -7.84 26.10
N VAL A 85 -24.02 -7.19 27.27
CA VAL A 85 -23.03 -6.15 27.63
C VAL A 85 -21.61 -6.70 27.55
N LYS A 86 -21.38 -7.91 28.10
CA LYS A 86 -20.07 -8.57 28.01
C LYS A 86 -19.70 -8.86 26.55
N ARG A 87 -20.58 -9.51 25.77
CA ARG A 87 -20.33 -9.87 24.38
C ARG A 87 -20.13 -8.66 23.49
N ASN A 88 -20.83 -7.57 23.74
CA ASN A 88 -20.61 -6.31 23.05
C ASN A 88 -19.19 -5.75 23.30
N ASN A 89 -18.72 -5.82 24.55
CA ASN A 89 -17.36 -5.38 24.86
C ASN A 89 -16.32 -6.30 24.21
N ASP A 90 -16.51 -7.61 24.25
CA ASP A 90 -15.64 -8.60 23.61
C ASP A 90 -15.56 -8.36 22.09
N TYR A 91 -16.71 -8.09 21.43
CA TYR A 91 -16.79 -7.78 20.01
C TYR A 91 -15.98 -6.53 19.64
N PHE A 92 -16.21 -5.42 20.35
CA PHE A 92 -15.52 -4.17 20.02
C PHE A 92 -14.03 -4.21 20.38
N GLN A 93 -13.61 -4.99 21.37
CA GLN A 93 -12.20 -5.22 21.65
C GLN A 93 -11.54 -5.97 20.49
N THR A 94 -12.14 -7.05 20.00
CA THR A 94 -11.64 -7.79 18.84
C THR A 94 -11.66 -6.92 17.58
N TYR A 95 -12.71 -6.09 17.40
CA TYR A 95 -12.80 -5.15 16.28
C TYR A 95 -11.68 -4.11 16.31
N GLN A 96 -11.29 -3.62 17.48
CA GLN A 96 -10.15 -2.70 17.63
C GLN A 96 -8.84 -3.35 17.17
N GLU A 97 -8.60 -4.63 17.51
CA GLU A 97 -7.44 -5.39 17.06
C GLU A 97 -7.46 -5.59 15.53
N VAL A 98 -8.64 -5.85 14.94
CA VAL A 98 -8.82 -5.93 13.49
C VAL A 98 -8.49 -4.61 12.81
N VAL A 99 -8.96 -3.48 13.33
CA VAL A 99 -8.67 -2.14 12.78
C VAL A 99 -7.17 -1.87 12.78
N GLN A 100 -6.46 -2.23 13.85
CA GLN A 100 -5.01 -2.05 13.95
C GLN A 100 -4.27 -2.89 12.89
N LEU A 101 -4.60 -4.17 12.75
CA LEU A 101 -3.98 -5.04 11.75
C LEU A 101 -4.34 -4.62 10.31
N ASN A 102 -5.54 -4.07 10.11
CA ASN A 102 -5.93 -3.51 8.82
C ASN A 102 -5.14 -2.24 8.47
N GLN A 103 -4.81 -1.42 9.46
CA GLN A 103 -3.96 -0.24 9.27
C GLN A 103 -2.57 -0.65 8.77
N ASP A 104 -1.95 -1.65 9.39
CA ASP A 104 -0.65 -2.19 8.96
C ASP A 104 -0.72 -2.75 7.54
N ARG A 105 -1.80 -3.43 7.20
CA ARG A 105 -2.06 -4.00 5.88
C ARG A 105 -2.22 -2.93 4.80
N GLU A 106 -3.02 -1.90 5.05
CA GLU A 106 -3.22 -0.77 4.13
C GLU A 106 -1.92 0.00 3.94
N LEU A 107 -1.18 0.27 5.03
CA LEU A 107 0.12 0.92 4.96
C LEU A 107 1.12 0.11 4.11
N LYS A 108 1.17 -1.20 4.28
CA LYS A 108 1.98 -2.10 3.46
C LYS A 108 1.64 -1.99 1.97
N GLY A 109 0.35 -2.00 1.63
CA GLY A 109 -0.14 -1.83 0.26
C GLY A 109 0.28 -0.49 -0.35
N LEU A 110 0.13 0.59 0.40
CA LEU A 110 0.53 1.93 -0.02
C LEU A 110 2.05 2.04 -0.21
N LEU A 111 2.84 1.52 0.73
CA LEU A 111 4.29 1.50 0.61
C LEU A 111 4.75 0.73 -0.62
N ASN A 112 4.13 -0.42 -0.92
CA ASN A 112 4.44 -1.17 -2.14
C ASN A 112 4.17 -0.35 -3.40
N LEU A 113 3.07 0.41 -3.44
CA LEU A 113 2.77 1.34 -4.55
C LEU A 113 3.81 2.47 -4.67
N HIS A 114 4.28 3.02 -3.54
CA HIS A 114 5.29 4.07 -3.51
C HIS A 114 6.65 3.53 -3.98
N TYR A 115 7.09 2.38 -3.48
CA TYR A 115 8.31 1.73 -3.93
C TYR A 115 8.28 1.39 -5.42
N SER A 116 7.17 0.84 -5.91
CA SER A 116 6.98 0.58 -7.34
C SER A 116 7.08 1.85 -8.18
N ALA A 117 6.53 2.98 -7.71
CA ALA A 117 6.62 4.25 -8.41
C ALA A 117 8.07 4.77 -8.47
N ILE A 118 8.87 4.63 -7.40
CA ILE A 118 10.29 4.98 -7.39
C ILE A 118 11.08 4.13 -8.40
N ILE A 119 10.85 2.82 -8.39
CA ILE A 119 11.53 1.87 -9.28
C ILE A 119 11.17 2.18 -10.75
N ASP A 120 9.90 2.37 -11.04
CA ASP A 120 9.44 2.66 -12.40
C ASP A 120 9.97 4.01 -12.90
N TRP A 121 10.00 5.05 -12.03
CA TRP A 121 10.57 6.34 -12.38
C TRP A 121 12.05 6.26 -12.70
N THR A 122 12.83 5.67 -11.82
CA THR A 122 14.30 5.54 -12.01
C THR A 122 14.64 4.69 -13.24
N TYR A 123 13.85 3.65 -13.51
CA TYR A 123 13.96 2.83 -14.70
C TYR A 123 13.65 3.64 -15.97
N LEU A 124 12.55 4.37 -15.97
CA LEU A 124 12.10 5.13 -17.15
C LEU A 124 13.09 6.25 -17.51
N GLN A 125 13.62 6.97 -16.50
CA GLN A 125 14.64 7.98 -16.72
C GLN A 125 15.89 7.39 -17.39
N GLU A 126 16.38 6.26 -16.90
CA GLU A 126 17.55 5.61 -17.46
C GLU A 126 17.27 5.03 -18.85
N LEU A 127 16.08 4.49 -19.09
CA LEU A 127 15.65 4.02 -20.40
C LEU A 127 15.59 5.14 -21.43
N ILE A 128 14.99 6.29 -21.09
CA ILE A 128 14.93 7.48 -21.95
C ILE A 128 16.35 7.96 -22.28
N ARG A 129 17.25 7.99 -21.29
CA ARG A 129 18.66 8.36 -21.50
C ARG A 129 19.33 7.45 -22.53
N LEU A 130 19.18 6.13 -22.37
CA LEU A 130 19.78 5.13 -23.29
C LEU A 130 19.15 5.17 -24.67
N LYS A 131 17.84 5.41 -24.80
CA LYS A 131 17.18 5.55 -26.09
C LYS A 131 17.60 6.82 -26.83
N LYS A 132 17.81 7.94 -26.13
CA LYS A 132 18.39 9.16 -26.70
C LYS A 132 19.82 8.90 -27.20
N GLU A 133 20.64 8.17 -26.44
CA GLU A 133 22.00 7.79 -26.86
C GLU A 133 21.97 6.91 -28.11
N ASP A 134 21.10 5.89 -28.19
CA ASP A 134 20.91 5.03 -29.37
C ASP A 134 20.42 5.82 -30.59
N GLN A 135 19.51 6.78 -30.41
CA GLN A 135 19.07 7.66 -31.50
C GLN A 135 20.20 8.54 -32.03
N GLN A 136 21.04 9.10 -31.15
CA GLN A 136 22.20 9.92 -31.55
C GLN A 136 23.23 9.10 -32.33
N ILE A 137 23.53 7.87 -31.91
CA ILE A 137 24.41 6.96 -32.63
C ILE A 137 23.84 6.64 -34.02
N THR A 138 22.55 6.34 -34.10
CA THR A 138 21.88 6.04 -35.36
C THR A 138 21.87 7.26 -36.32
N LEU A 139 21.66 8.46 -35.76
CA LEU A 139 21.76 9.70 -36.54
C LEU A 139 23.17 9.92 -37.07
N SER A 140 24.20 9.66 -36.30
CA SER A 140 25.61 9.77 -36.74
C SER A 140 25.92 8.78 -37.86
N LEU A 141 25.46 7.54 -37.77
CA LEU A 141 25.56 6.53 -38.83
C LEU A 141 24.86 6.99 -40.12
N PHE A 142 23.64 7.53 -39.99
CA PHE A 142 22.89 8.08 -41.12
C PHE A 142 23.63 9.23 -41.81
N GLN A 143 24.19 10.18 -41.04
CA GLN A 143 24.95 11.32 -41.58
C GLN A 143 26.19 10.87 -42.33
N ILE A 144 26.92 9.85 -41.84
CA ILE A 144 28.07 9.29 -42.53
C ILE A 144 27.68 8.70 -43.90
N LEU A 145 26.59 7.92 -43.95
CA LEU A 145 26.09 7.35 -45.21
C LEU A 145 25.54 8.43 -46.15
N GLU A 146 24.88 9.43 -45.62
CA GLU A 146 24.39 10.56 -46.41
C GLU A 146 25.55 11.33 -47.11
N ALA A 147 26.66 11.54 -46.39
CA ALA A 147 27.88 12.16 -46.96
C ALA A 147 28.49 11.30 -48.08
N GLN A 148 28.27 10.00 -48.08
CA GLN A 148 28.76 9.05 -49.10
C GLN A 148 27.78 8.88 -50.29
N ARG A 149 26.64 9.60 -50.32
CA ARG A 149 25.54 9.41 -51.28
C ARG A 149 25.94 9.44 -52.73
N TYR A 150 26.98 10.17 -53.06
CA TYR A 150 27.49 10.30 -54.46
C TYR A 150 28.72 9.44 -54.73
N SER A 151 29.12 8.60 -53.82
CA SER A 151 30.24 7.67 -54.00
C SER A 151 29.81 6.38 -54.63
N SER A 152 30.75 5.67 -55.31
CA SER A 152 30.49 4.33 -55.83
C SER A 152 30.28 3.25 -54.75
N PHE A 153 30.51 3.58 -53.50
CA PHE A 153 30.35 2.73 -52.31
C PHE A 153 29.07 3.03 -51.54
N PHE A 154 28.16 3.85 -52.09
CA PHE A 154 26.91 4.18 -51.43
C PHE A 154 25.99 2.96 -51.31
N ASP A 155 25.68 2.64 -50.03
CA ASP A 155 24.76 1.58 -49.67
C ASP A 155 23.36 2.14 -49.47
N ALA A 156 22.52 2.08 -50.53
CA ALA A 156 21.19 2.63 -50.52
C ALA A 156 20.22 1.84 -49.63
N GLU A 157 20.44 0.53 -49.46
CA GLU A 157 19.64 -0.33 -48.59
C GLU A 157 19.84 0.07 -47.12
N ASN A 158 21.09 0.08 -46.65
CA ASN A 158 21.43 0.47 -45.30
C ASN A 158 21.05 1.90 -44.97
N PHE A 159 21.17 2.83 -45.97
CA PHE A 159 20.69 4.21 -45.83
C PHE A 159 19.18 4.27 -45.57
N THR A 160 18.40 3.48 -46.30
CA THR A 160 16.94 3.44 -46.17
C THR A 160 16.54 2.81 -44.83
N GLU A 161 17.19 1.70 -44.43
CA GLU A 161 16.99 1.06 -43.13
C GLU A 161 17.26 2.02 -41.96
N LEU A 162 18.39 2.74 -41.97
CA LEU A 162 18.71 3.72 -40.93
C LEU A 162 17.70 4.86 -40.86
N ARG A 163 17.14 5.26 -42.01
CA ARG A 163 16.11 6.30 -42.03
C ARG A 163 14.80 5.82 -41.35
N ILE A 164 14.41 4.58 -41.62
CA ILE A 164 13.24 3.97 -40.98
C ILE A 164 13.50 3.79 -39.49
N ASP A 165 14.67 3.29 -39.11
CA ASP A 165 15.09 3.10 -37.71
C ASP A 165 15.09 4.42 -36.90
N LEU A 166 15.50 5.54 -37.52
CA LEU A 166 15.40 6.87 -36.90
C LEU A 166 13.95 7.30 -36.61
N LEU A 167 13.02 7.00 -37.52
CA LEU A 167 11.59 7.28 -37.32
C LEU A 167 11.00 6.44 -36.19
N GLU A 168 11.35 5.14 -36.16
CA GLU A 168 10.91 4.21 -35.11
C GLU A 168 11.43 4.68 -33.73
N LYS A 169 12.73 5.07 -33.64
CA LYS A 169 13.31 5.56 -32.40
C LYS A 169 12.69 6.87 -31.92
N GLN A 170 12.32 7.74 -32.84
CA GLN A 170 11.62 8.96 -32.50
C GLN A 170 10.24 8.64 -31.91
N ALA A 171 9.48 7.74 -32.54
CA ALA A 171 8.18 7.30 -32.03
C ALA A 171 8.30 6.61 -30.66
N GLU A 172 9.32 5.75 -30.46
CA GLU A 172 9.61 5.17 -29.14
C GLU A 172 9.90 6.22 -28.07
N LEU A 173 10.66 7.25 -28.39
CA LEU A 173 10.96 8.34 -27.44
C LEU A 173 9.74 9.17 -27.09
N GLU A 174 8.87 9.44 -28.07
CA GLU A 174 7.58 10.11 -27.82
C GLU A 174 6.68 9.28 -26.90
N GLU A 175 6.61 7.97 -27.09
CA GLU A 175 5.88 7.04 -26.21
C GLU A 175 6.44 7.05 -24.77
N LEU A 176 7.77 6.95 -24.62
CA LEU A 176 8.42 7.01 -23.31
C LEU A 176 8.23 8.36 -22.60
N THR A 177 8.20 9.45 -23.35
CA THR A 177 7.90 10.78 -22.79
C THR A 177 6.46 10.87 -22.29
N PHE A 178 5.53 10.27 -23.00
CA PHE A 178 4.14 10.16 -22.55
C PHE A 178 4.03 9.27 -21.29
N GLU A 179 4.74 8.13 -21.23
CA GLU A 179 4.80 7.28 -20.03
C GLU A 179 5.38 8.06 -18.84
N GLU A 180 6.40 8.90 -19.06
CA GLU A 180 6.99 9.75 -18.03
C GLU A 180 5.94 10.72 -17.45
N GLU A 181 5.16 11.40 -18.32
CA GLU A 181 4.09 12.29 -17.88
C GLU A 181 3.01 11.56 -17.07
N VAL A 182 2.61 10.37 -17.51
CA VAL A 182 1.62 9.52 -16.80
C VAL A 182 2.15 9.12 -15.44
N LEU A 183 3.41 8.68 -15.36
CA LEU A 183 4.03 8.28 -14.10
C LEU A 183 4.24 9.47 -13.16
N GLN A 184 4.60 10.63 -13.68
CA GLN A 184 4.65 11.86 -12.90
C GLN A 184 3.29 12.18 -12.28
N LYS A 185 2.20 12.10 -13.04
CA LYS A 185 0.84 12.30 -12.52
C LYS A 185 0.46 11.28 -11.44
N LYS A 186 0.88 10.03 -11.58
CA LYS A 186 0.71 9.00 -10.55
C LYS A 186 1.46 9.39 -9.27
N ILE A 187 2.72 9.83 -9.36
CA ILE A 187 3.50 10.29 -8.21
C ILE A 187 2.85 11.52 -7.56
N GLU A 188 2.41 12.51 -8.35
CA GLU A 188 1.69 13.69 -7.86
C GLU A 188 0.36 13.34 -7.16
N SER A 189 -0.31 12.26 -7.57
CA SER A 189 -1.53 11.78 -6.90
C SER A 189 -1.26 11.12 -5.55
N LEU A 190 -0.14 10.39 -5.44
CA LEU A 190 0.29 9.76 -4.20
C LEU A 190 0.91 10.79 -3.22
N PHE A 191 1.59 11.79 -3.74
CA PHE A 191 2.24 12.85 -2.98
C PHE A 191 1.95 14.22 -3.60
N PRO A 192 0.86 14.90 -3.23
CA PRO A 192 0.45 16.17 -3.84
C PRO A 192 1.49 17.30 -3.76
N MET A 193 2.42 17.24 -2.80
CA MET A 193 3.52 18.21 -2.69
C MET A 193 4.52 18.09 -3.84
N ALA A 194 4.62 16.95 -4.52
CA ALA A 194 5.48 16.75 -5.68
C ALA A 194 5.10 17.63 -6.88
N LYS A 195 3.90 18.19 -6.92
CA LYS A 195 3.38 19.02 -8.00
C LYS A 195 4.20 20.28 -8.31
N SER A 196 4.92 20.80 -7.32
CA SER A 196 5.74 22.01 -7.40
C SER A 196 7.23 21.75 -7.22
N GLN A 197 7.64 20.50 -7.19
CA GLN A 197 9.00 20.08 -6.87
C GLN A 197 9.57 19.21 -7.99
N GLU A 198 10.90 19.24 -8.16
CA GLU A 198 11.59 18.39 -9.11
C GLU A 198 11.88 17.01 -8.52
N ILE A 199 11.56 15.95 -9.26
CA ILE A 199 11.85 14.57 -8.86
C ILE A 199 13.28 14.24 -9.33
N VAL A 200 14.20 14.07 -8.39
CA VAL A 200 15.64 13.84 -8.67
C VAL A 200 16.03 12.42 -8.27
N TRP A 201 15.20 11.43 -8.59
CA TRP A 201 15.54 10.03 -8.31
C TRP A 201 16.29 9.42 -9.48
N SER A 202 17.37 8.71 -9.21
CA SER A 202 18.17 8.03 -10.23
C SER A 202 18.48 6.61 -9.84
N MET A 203 18.66 5.73 -10.83
CA MET A 203 18.98 4.32 -10.61
C MET A 203 20.35 4.13 -9.95
N THR A 204 21.25 5.10 -10.07
CA THR A 204 22.57 5.07 -9.43
C THR A 204 22.50 5.30 -7.93
N ASN A 205 21.43 5.90 -7.42
CA ASN A 205 21.20 6.17 -6.00
C ASN A 205 20.51 5.01 -5.30
N LEU A 206 20.10 3.99 -6.05
CA LEU A 206 19.46 2.80 -5.48
C LEU A 206 20.52 1.85 -4.89
N VAL A 207 20.08 1.07 -3.91
CA VAL A 207 20.89 0.00 -3.30
C VAL A 207 21.48 -0.93 -4.37
N SER A 208 22.73 -1.33 -4.22
CA SER A 208 23.38 -2.23 -5.19
C SER A 208 22.77 -3.64 -5.15
N ILE A 209 22.82 -4.34 -6.30
CA ILE A 209 22.33 -5.73 -6.39
C ILE A 209 23.13 -6.66 -5.47
N ASP A 210 24.42 -6.41 -5.28
CA ASP A 210 25.27 -7.17 -4.35
C ASP A 210 24.81 -7.04 -2.90
N ARG A 211 24.45 -5.82 -2.49
CA ARG A 211 23.91 -5.58 -1.15
C ARG A 211 22.56 -6.25 -0.94
N ILE A 212 21.66 -6.20 -1.93
CA ILE A 212 20.37 -6.93 -1.86
C ILE A 212 20.62 -8.43 -1.66
N LYS A 213 21.52 -9.03 -2.46
CA LYS A 213 21.86 -10.45 -2.35
C LYS A 213 22.39 -10.80 -0.96
N HIS A 214 23.37 -10.03 -0.48
CA HIS A 214 23.98 -10.23 0.83
C HIS A 214 22.96 -10.12 1.96
N TRP A 215 22.12 -9.08 1.91
CA TRP A 215 21.05 -8.90 2.87
C TRP A 215 20.08 -10.08 2.91
N MET A 216 19.64 -10.58 1.75
CA MET A 216 18.73 -11.73 1.65
C MET A 216 19.36 -13.05 2.14
N GLU A 217 20.67 -13.21 2.03
CA GLU A 217 21.39 -14.37 2.55
C GLU A 217 21.50 -14.34 4.09
N GLN A 218 21.68 -13.17 4.67
CA GLN A 218 21.80 -12.98 6.11
C GLN A 218 20.47 -13.02 6.86
N HIS A 219 19.39 -12.54 6.24
CA HIS A 219 18.08 -12.43 6.87
C HIS A 219 17.21 -13.64 6.54
N GLN A 220 17.15 -14.57 7.52
CA GLN A 220 16.09 -15.59 7.52
C GLN A 220 14.84 -14.94 8.09
N LEU A 221 13.88 -14.69 7.21
CA LEU A 221 12.66 -14.04 7.63
C LEU A 221 11.77 -15.00 8.42
N SER A 222 11.27 -14.50 9.56
CA SER A 222 10.29 -15.23 10.34
C SER A 222 8.95 -15.31 9.59
N SER A 223 8.24 -16.41 9.79
CA SER A 223 6.93 -16.65 9.17
C SER A 223 5.80 -15.89 9.88
N GLU A 224 6.09 -14.90 10.72
CA GLU A 224 5.04 -14.06 11.32
C GLU A 224 4.43 -13.21 10.21
N ASN A 225 3.18 -13.52 9.89
CA ASN A 225 2.48 -12.93 8.77
C ASN A 225 1.30 -12.09 9.24
N GLY A 226 1.37 -10.80 8.96
CA GLY A 226 0.31 -9.85 9.24
C GLY A 226 -1.00 -10.19 8.54
N GLU A 227 -0.96 -10.69 7.28
CA GLU A 227 -2.19 -11.09 6.57
C GLU A 227 -2.87 -12.29 7.26
N THR A 228 -2.11 -13.30 7.66
CA THR A 228 -2.68 -14.45 8.39
C THR A 228 -3.20 -14.02 9.76
N ALA A 229 -2.47 -13.17 10.47
CA ALA A 229 -2.91 -12.63 11.76
C ALA A 229 -4.20 -11.81 11.60
N TYR A 230 -4.27 -10.97 10.57
CA TYR A 230 -5.48 -10.20 10.24
C TYR A 230 -6.67 -11.14 9.95
N ARG A 231 -6.49 -12.16 9.07
CA ARG A 231 -7.55 -13.14 8.75
C ARG A 231 -7.98 -13.93 9.96
N GLN A 232 -7.05 -14.30 10.84
CA GLN A 232 -7.39 -14.97 12.10
C GLN A 232 -8.24 -14.08 12.99
N LYS A 233 -7.91 -12.78 13.11
CA LYS A 233 -8.72 -11.83 13.86
C LYS A 233 -10.10 -11.59 13.25
N LEU A 234 -10.24 -11.67 11.93
CA LEU A 234 -11.56 -11.65 11.28
C LEU A 234 -12.41 -12.87 11.65
N VAL A 235 -11.82 -14.07 11.75
CA VAL A 235 -12.52 -15.27 12.25
C VAL A 235 -12.95 -15.07 13.72
N GLU A 236 -12.08 -14.52 14.57
CA GLU A 236 -12.41 -14.20 15.96
C GLU A 236 -13.53 -13.18 16.05
N LEU A 237 -13.50 -12.14 15.21
CA LEU A 237 -14.53 -11.10 15.11
C LEU A 237 -15.89 -11.68 14.70
N ALA A 238 -15.93 -12.51 13.66
CA ALA A 238 -17.15 -13.18 13.21
C ALA A 238 -17.74 -14.09 14.32
N ASN A 239 -16.89 -14.79 15.08
CA ASN A 239 -17.33 -15.57 16.23
C ASN A 239 -17.88 -14.69 17.37
N ALA A 240 -17.23 -13.53 17.64
CA ALA A 240 -17.70 -12.58 18.65
C ALA A 240 -19.05 -11.96 18.23
N GLU A 241 -19.23 -11.65 16.97
CA GLU A 241 -20.49 -11.12 16.41
C GLU A 241 -21.63 -12.15 16.53
N TRP A 242 -21.37 -13.41 16.18
CA TRP A 242 -22.34 -14.48 16.38
C TRP A 242 -22.71 -14.66 17.85
N ALA A 243 -21.72 -14.58 18.77
CA ALA A 243 -21.96 -14.67 20.20
C ALA A 243 -22.76 -13.48 20.74
N LEU A 244 -22.53 -12.27 20.20
CA LEU A 244 -23.30 -11.07 20.53
C LEU A 244 -24.76 -11.23 20.07
N GLU A 245 -25.00 -11.64 18.82
CA GLU A 245 -26.36 -11.85 18.30
C GLU A 245 -27.11 -12.93 19.11
N LYS A 246 -26.43 -13.99 19.51
CA LYS A 246 -26.99 -15.03 20.39
C LYS A 246 -27.40 -14.49 21.75
N SER A 247 -26.69 -13.50 22.30
CA SER A 247 -26.94 -12.91 23.61
C SER A 247 -27.91 -11.72 23.57
N SER A 248 -28.27 -11.23 22.39
CA SER A 248 -29.14 -10.07 22.19
C SER A 248 -30.63 -10.39 22.48
N LEU A 249 -30.90 -10.82 23.71
CA LEU A 249 -32.23 -11.16 24.17
C LEU A 249 -32.71 -10.19 25.25
N ASN A 250 -33.98 -9.79 25.16
CA ASN A 250 -34.62 -9.03 26.23
C ASN A 250 -34.90 -9.94 27.42
N ILE A 251 -34.27 -9.64 28.57
CA ILE A 251 -34.39 -10.45 29.78
C ILE A 251 -35.60 -10.07 30.63
N GLY A 252 -36.28 -8.96 30.33
CA GLY A 252 -37.46 -8.53 31.08
C GLY A 252 -37.38 -7.08 31.54
N TYR A 253 -38.05 -6.78 32.61
CA TYR A 253 -38.15 -5.41 33.16
C TYR A 253 -38.31 -5.41 34.68
N VAL A 254 -37.99 -4.28 35.28
CA VAL A 254 -38.34 -3.89 36.66
C VAL A 254 -39.32 -2.73 36.56
N GLN A 255 -40.44 -2.84 37.28
CA GLN A 255 -41.49 -1.84 37.27
C GLN A 255 -41.82 -1.36 38.67
N ALA A 256 -41.85 -0.09 38.92
CA ALA A 256 -42.46 0.52 40.09
C ALA A 256 -43.80 1.11 39.68
N GLN A 257 -44.87 0.82 40.39
CA GLN A 257 -46.21 1.30 40.10
C GLN A 257 -46.77 1.98 41.33
N TYR A 258 -47.40 3.12 41.11
CA TYR A 258 -48.18 3.87 42.10
C TYR A 258 -49.62 3.88 41.69
N GLN A 259 -50.51 3.40 42.59
CA GLN A 259 -51.97 3.38 42.40
C GLN A 259 -52.59 4.48 43.25
N GLN A 260 -53.17 5.47 42.62
CA GLN A 260 -53.80 6.56 43.31
C GLN A 260 -55.14 6.13 43.97
N PHE A 261 -55.91 5.29 43.30
CA PHE A 261 -57.18 4.76 43.80
C PHE A 261 -56.99 3.28 44.26
N ARG A 262 -57.43 2.99 45.49
CA ARG A 262 -57.38 1.65 46.09
C ARG A 262 -58.71 1.32 46.70
N LEU A 263 -59.16 0.08 46.51
CA LEU A 263 -60.36 -0.45 47.14
C LEU A 263 -60.17 -0.68 48.63
N GLU A 264 -58.96 -1.02 49.05
CA GLU A 264 -58.58 -1.26 50.46
C GLU A 264 -57.58 -0.16 50.88
N GLN A 265 -58.00 0.73 51.75
CA GLN A 265 -57.19 1.89 52.18
C GLN A 265 -55.94 1.50 53.02
N GLU A 266 -55.91 0.31 53.57
CA GLU A 266 -54.76 -0.19 54.40
C GLU A 266 -53.58 -0.68 53.55
N ARG A 267 -53.70 -0.90 52.24
CA ARG A 267 -52.61 -1.34 51.37
C ARG A 267 -51.72 -0.21 50.93
N SER A 268 -50.41 -0.48 50.86
CA SER A 268 -49.43 0.50 50.30
C SER A 268 -49.81 0.87 48.88
N PRO A 269 -49.75 2.20 48.51
CA PRO A 269 -50.01 2.64 47.15
C PRO A 269 -48.92 2.21 46.16
N TRP A 270 -47.80 1.76 46.66
CA TRP A 270 -46.65 1.39 45.87
C TRP A 270 -46.56 -0.14 45.68
N SER A 271 -46.27 -0.56 44.48
CA SER A 271 -45.95 -1.93 44.16
C SER A 271 -44.72 -2.00 43.30
N ILE A 272 -43.94 -3.05 43.46
CA ILE A 272 -42.78 -3.36 42.64
C ILE A 272 -43.09 -4.66 41.89
N GLY A 273 -42.97 -4.62 40.57
CA GLY A 273 -43.14 -5.76 39.69
C GLY A 273 -41.83 -6.13 39.01
N LEU A 274 -41.56 -7.41 38.92
CA LEU A 274 -40.45 -7.97 38.14
C LEU A 274 -41.05 -8.79 37.01
N GLY A 275 -40.73 -8.47 35.79
CA GLY A 275 -41.10 -9.28 34.61
C GLY A 275 -39.84 -9.95 34.04
N VAL A 276 -39.85 -11.29 34.01
CA VAL A 276 -38.78 -12.06 33.35
C VAL A 276 -39.34 -12.56 32.02
N ARG A 277 -38.62 -12.27 30.94
CA ARG A 277 -38.96 -12.78 29.61
C ARG A 277 -38.10 -14.00 29.32
N LEU A 278 -38.71 -15.15 29.22
CA LEU A 278 -38.07 -16.39 28.81
C LEU A 278 -38.35 -16.58 27.30
N PRO A 279 -37.36 -16.49 26.42
CA PRO A 279 -37.54 -16.76 25.01
C PRO A 279 -37.74 -18.27 24.81
N LEU A 280 -38.97 -18.72 24.60
CA LEU A 280 -39.28 -20.12 24.29
C LEU A 280 -38.76 -20.51 22.87
N PHE A 281 -38.66 -19.52 21.98
CA PHE A 281 -38.11 -19.68 20.65
C PHE A 281 -37.05 -18.60 20.45
N ASN A 282 -35.98 -18.93 19.73
CA ASN A 282 -34.95 -17.95 19.39
C ASN A 282 -35.43 -17.09 18.22
N PRO A 283 -35.81 -15.81 18.44
CA PRO A 283 -36.29 -14.95 17.38
C PRO A 283 -35.19 -14.57 16.37
N ASN A 284 -33.92 -14.73 16.75
CA ASN A 284 -32.77 -14.34 15.94
C ASN A 284 -32.17 -15.53 15.15
N LYS A 285 -32.89 -16.66 15.02
CA LYS A 285 -32.39 -17.87 14.37
C LYS A 285 -31.87 -17.61 12.94
N GLY A 286 -32.58 -16.78 12.17
CA GLY A 286 -32.17 -16.44 10.81
C GLY A 286 -30.85 -15.65 10.79
N LYS A 287 -30.74 -14.60 11.59
CA LYS A 287 -29.52 -13.81 11.73
C LYS A 287 -28.34 -14.63 12.26
N MET A 288 -28.60 -15.53 13.21
CA MET A 288 -27.56 -16.44 13.71
C MET A 288 -27.06 -17.41 12.63
N ALA A 289 -27.92 -17.85 11.72
CA ALA A 289 -27.53 -18.67 10.58
C ALA A 289 -26.64 -17.87 9.60
N GLU A 290 -27.02 -16.61 9.31
CA GLU A 290 -26.22 -15.67 8.50
C GLU A 290 -24.83 -15.49 9.13
N LYS A 291 -24.75 -15.13 10.41
CA LYS A 291 -23.48 -14.97 11.11
C LYS A 291 -22.64 -16.25 11.16
N LYS A 292 -23.30 -17.43 11.09
CA LYS A 292 -22.57 -18.69 10.98
C LYS A 292 -21.95 -18.90 9.61
N LEU A 293 -22.60 -18.42 8.55
CA LEU A 293 -22.02 -18.38 7.20
C LEU A 293 -20.82 -17.44 7.13
N ASP A 294 -20.90 -16.25 7.74
CA ASP A 294 -19.76 -15.30 7.83
C ASP A 294 -18.53 -15.96 8.50
N ILE A 295 -18.74 -16.78 9.54
CA ILE A 295 -17.64 -17.54 10.17
C ILE A 295 -17.01 -18.55 9.20
N ILE A 296 -17.83 -19.26 8.42
CA ILE A 296 -17.34 -20.27 7.46
C ILE A 296 -16.54 -19.56 6.35
N GLU A 297 -17.04 -18.43 5.86
CA GLU A 297 -16.35 -17.61 4.85
C GLU A 297 -14.99 -17.13 5.39
N ALA A 298 -14.98 -16.51 6.57
CA ALA A 298 -13.74 -16.04 7.19
C ALA A 298 -12.71 -17.17 7.42
N GLN A 299 -13.17 -18.38 7.80
CA GLN A 299 -12.31 -19.56 7.93
C GLN A 299 -11.73 -20.00 6.58
N GLY A 300 -12.54 -19.96 5.51
CA GLY A 300 -12.08 -20.24 4.14
C GLY A 300 -10.99 -19.26 3.70
N GLU A 301 -11.19 -17.96 3.93
CA GLU A 301 -10.21 -16.91 3.61
C GLU A 301 -8.91 -17.07 4.42
N LEU A 302 -8.99 -17.43 5.70
CA LEU A 302 -7.81 -17.72 6.53
C LEU A 302 -7.00 -18.90 5.95
N THR A 303 -7.66 -20.00 5.59
CA THR A 303 -7.00 -21.15 5.00
C THR A 303 -6.33 -20.80 3.67
N GLN A 304 -7.01 -20.02 2.83
CA GLN A 304 -6.44 -19.53 1.58
C GLN A 304 -5.20 -18.65 1.82
N ALA A 305 -5.27 -17.71 2.77
CA ALA A 305 -4.15 -16.84 3.11
C ALA A 305 -2.93 -17.64 3.59
N GLN A 306 -3.13 -18.65 4.43
CA GLN A 306 -2.06 -19.55 4.90
C GLN A 306 -1.37 -20.28 3.74
N ASN A 307 -2.14 -20.86 2.82
CA ASN A 307 -1.60 -21.57 1.67
C ASN A 307 -0.81 -20.67 0.70
N VAL A 308 -1.34 -19.47 0.44
CA VAL A 308 -0.69 -18.49 -0.46
C VAL A 308 0.61 -17.98 0.14
N GLN A 309 0.68 -17.84 1.45
CA GLN A 309 1.83 -17.30 2.13
C GLN A 309 3.05 -18.21 2.07
N GLU A 310 2.91 -19.48 2.46
CA GLU A 310 4.03 -20.42 2.46
C GLU A 310 4.65 -20.54 1.07
N ALA A 311 3.78 -20.68 0.04
CA ALA A 311 4.20 -20.73 -1.36
C ALA A 311 4.80 -19.39 -1.82
N GLY A 312 4.22 -18.26 -1.39
CA GLY A 312 4.60 -16.92 -1.84
C GLY A 312 6.02 -16.54 -1.45
N LEU A 313 6.40 -16.71 -0.19
CA LEU A 313 7.76 -16.38 0.30
C LEU A 313 8.86 -17.17 -0.42
N VAL A 314 8.64 -18.50 -0.58
CA VAL A 314 9.59 -19.37 -1.28
C VAL A 314 9.71 -18.95 -2.74
N LEU A 315 8.59 -18.68 -3.40
CA LEU A 315 8.55 -18.25 -4.80
C LEU A 315 9.24 -16.90 -5.00
N MET A 316 8.96 -15.90 -4.15
CA MET A 316 9.57 -14.57 -4.26
C MET A 316 11.08 -14.62 -4.01
N LYS A 317 11.53 -15.38 -3.02
CA LYS A 317 12.98 -15.58 -2.79
C LYS A 317 13.65 -16.24 -3.99
N ALA A 318 13.05 -17.28 -4.55
CA ALA A 318 13.56 -17.94 -5.75
C ALA A 318 13.59 -17.00 -6.97
N LYS A 319 12.55 -16.15 -7.14
CA LYS A 319 12.49 -15.15 -8.20
C LYS A 319 13.64 -14.14 -8.11
N VAL A 320 13.88 -13.55 -6.92
CA VAL A 320 15.00 -12.61 -6.72
C VAL A 320 16.32 -13.28 -7.02
N ASN A 321 16.56 -14.49 -6.48
CA ASN A 321 17.81 -15.23 -6.71
C ASN A 321 18.04 -15.53 -8.20
N THR A 322 17.01 -15.96 -8.91
CA THR A 322 17.09 -16.27 -10.35
C THR A 322 17.39 -15.02 -11.17
N LEU A 323 16.71 -13.90 -10.88
CA LEU A 323 16.95 -12.63 -11.57
C LEU A 323 18.35 -12.09 -11.28
N THR A 324 18.81 -12.18 -10.05
CA THR A 324 20.15 -11.76 -9.62
C THR A 324 21.23 -12.60 -10.30
N GLN A 325 21.05 -13.92 -10.40
CA GLN A 325 21.99 -14.78 -11.12
C GLN A 325 22.05 -14.46 -12.62
N ARG A 326 20.90 -14.19 -13.26
CA ARG A 326 20.85 -13.73 -14.65
C ARG A 326 21.57 -12.40 -14.86
N TYR A 327 21.45 -11.50 -13.88
CA TYR A 327 22.15 -10.21 -13.90
C TYR A 327 23.67 -10.40 -13.89
N TYR A 328 24.20 -11.24 -13.00
CA TYR A 328 25.65 -11.51 -12.96
C TYR A 328 26.15 -12.21 -14.22
N THR A 329 25.39 -13.18 -14.73
CA THR A 329 25.76 -13.84 -16.00
C THR A 329 25.84 -12.83 -17.14
N LEU A 330 24.87 -11.91 -17.24
CA LEU A 330 24.89 -10.86 -18.26
C LEU A 330 26.05 -9.88 -18.03
N GLN A 331 26.33 -9.50 -16.78
CA GLN A 331 27.42 -8.61 -16.42
C GLN A 331 28.77 -9.20 -16.85
N THR A 332 29.04 -10.47 -16.50
CA THR A 332 30.27 -11.18 -16.92
C THR A 332 30.38 -11.25 -18.45
N GLN A 333 29.28 -11.56 -19.15
CA GLN A 333 29.31 -11.57 -20.63
C GLN A 333 29.58 -10.19 -21.24
N LEU A 334 29.18 -9.10 -20.58
CA LEU A 334 29.45 -7.74 -21.03
C LEU A 334 30.90 -7.32 -20.73
N GLU A 335 31.48 -7.77 -19.62
CA GLU A 335 32.87 -7.57 -19.25
C GLU A 335 33.81 -8.35 -20.20
N ASP A 336 33.43 -9.57 -20.57
CA ASP A 336 34.15 -10.39 -21.55
C ASP A 336 34.14 -9.78 -22.97
N LEU A 337 33.16 -8.94 -23.29
CA LEU A 337 33.09 -8.15 -24.51
C LEU A 337 33.91 -6.85 -24.42
N ASP A 338 35.10 -6.90 -23.83
CA ASP A 338 35.95 -5.73 -23.61
C ASP A 338 36.07 -4.87 -24.88
N ILE A 339 35.26 -3.79 -24.91
CA ILE A 339 35.08 -2.95 -26.08
C ILE A 339 36.23 -1.97 -26.25
N ASP A 340 36.92 -1.66 -25.14
CA ASP A 340 38.12 -0.84 -25.18
C ASP A 340 39.27 -1.67 -25.79
N GLU A 341 39.33 -3.00 -25.50
CA GLU A 341 40.26 -3.92 -26.15
C GLU A 341 39.88 -4.13 -27.63
N LEU A 342 38.59 -4.30 -27.94
CA LEU A 342 38.13 -4.37 -29.33
C LEU A 342 38.34 -3.05 -30.08
N GLY A 343 38.16 -1.89 -29.45
CA GLY A 343 38.45 -0.58 -30.01
C GLY A 343 39.95 -0.40 -30.29
N ASN A 344 40.82 -0.83 -29.37
CA ASN A 344 42.25 -0.81 -29.55
C ASN A 344 42.71 -1.78 -30.66
N THR A 345 42.12 -2.98 -30.72
CA THR A 345 42.40 -3.97 -31.76
C THR A 345 41.97 -3.45 -33.14
N LEU A 346 40.84 -2.74 -33.26
CA LEU A 346 40.41 -2.09 -34.50
C LEU A 346 41.33 -0.95 -34.91
N ASN A 347 41.88 -0.18 -33.96
CA ASN A 347 42.88 0.85 -34.22
C ASN A 347 44.22 0.24 -34.70
N ASP A 348 44.62 -0.91 -34.14
CA ASP A 348 45.88 -1.62 -34.53
C ASP A 348 45.78 -2.23 -35.95
N ILE A 349 44.57 -2.60 -36.39
CA ILE A 349 44.35 -3.17 -37.74
C ILE A 349 44.28 -2.06 -38.81
N ASN A 350 44.45 -0.78 -38.43
CA ASN A 350 44.29 0.38 -39.35
C ASN A 350 42.89 0.51 -40.00
N ASP A 351 41.91 -0.17 -39.43
CA ASP A 351 40.52 -0.10 -39.89
C ASP A 351 39.77 1.00 -39.13
N ASN A 352 40.20 2.25 -39.28
CA ASN A 352 39.55 3.45 -38.75
C ASN A 352 38.20 3.69 -39.41
N ASN A 353 37.36 2.64 -39.50
CA ASN A 353 36.03 2.79 -40.05
C ASN A 353 35.06 3.27 -38.95
N PRO A 354 34.67 4.58 -38.98
CA PRO A 354 33.77 5.14 -37.96
C PRO A 354 32.41 4.45 -37.89
N ILE A 355 32.00 3.75 -38.94
CA ILE A 355 30.77 2.98 -38.98
C ILE A 355 30.87 1.76 -38.07
N THR A 356 32.03 1.07 -38.07
CA THR A 356 32.23 -0.12 -37.21
C THR A 356 32.21 0.26 -35.73
N GLU A 357 32.88 1.35 -35.35
CA GLU A 357 32.88 1.87 -33.99
C GLU A 357 31.44 2.25 -33.53
N LEU A 358 30.70 2.97 -34.36
CA LEU A 358 29.32 3.36 -34.01
C LEU A 358 28.39 2.14 -33.89
N LYS A 359 28.54 1.14 -34.76
CA LYS A 359 27.78 -0.12 -34.63
C LYS A 359 28.09 -0.86 -33.34
N LEU A 360 29.34 -0.87 -32.90
CA LEU A 360 29.77 -1.47 -31.64
C LEU A 360 29.15 -0.72 -30.46
N ARG A 361 29.26 0.62 -30.44
CA ARG A 361 28.63 1.47 -29.41
C ARG A 361 27.13 1.25 -29.33
N ARG A 362 26.45 1.12 -30.49
CA ARG A 362 25.02 0.81 -30.53
C ARG A 362 24.69 -0.54 -29.91
N SER A 363 25.51 -1.58 -30.17
CA SER A 363 25.34 -2.89 -29.54
C SER A 363 25.47 -2.82 -28.02
N LEU A 364 26.38 -1.98 -27.50
CA LEU A 364 26.52 -1.71 -26.08
C LEU A 364 25.26 -1.08 -25.47
N VAL A 365 24.75 -0.04 -26.12
CA VAL A 365 23.54 0.63 -25.62
C VAL A 365 22.39 -0.36 -25.57
N LYS A 366 22.25 -1.25 -26.57
CA LYS A 366 21.25 -2.33 -26.56
C LYS A 366 21.45 -3.29 -25.39
N SER A 367 22.68 -3.66 -25.08
CA SER A 367 23.00 -4.54 -23.93
C SER A 367 22.74 -3.85 -22.60
N LYS A 368 23.07 -2.55 -22.47
CA LYS A 368 22.72 -1.73 -21.29
C LYS A 368 21.22 -1.67 -21.07
N ASN A 369 20.40 -1.56 -22.13
CA ASN A 369 18.93 -1.59 -22.02
C ASN A 369 18.44 -2.90 -21.37
N VAL A 370 19.04 -4.05 -21.75
CA VAL A 370 18.69 -5.34 -21.14
C VAL A 370 19.08 -5.37 -19.65
N THR A 371 20.25 -4.83 -19.31
CA THR A 371 20.73 -4.73 -17.93
C THR A 371 19.82 -3.85 -17.08
N VAL A 372 19.40 -2.70 -17.59
CA VAL A 372 18.52 -1.76 -16.88
C VAL A 372 17.14 -2.38 -16.62
N ARG A 373 16.59 -3.08 -17.61
CA ARG A 373 15.32 -3.83 -17.44
C ARG A 373 15.45 -4.91 -16.36
N LEU A 374 16.56 -5.66 -16.38
CA LEU A 374 16.79 -6.71 -15.39
C LEU A 374 16.98 -6.14 -13.98
N LYS A 375 17.64 -4.98 -13.83
CA LYS A 375 17.74 -4.27 -12.55
C LYS A 375 16.34 -3.88 -12.03
N ARG A 376 15.49 -3.31 -12.87
CA ARG A 376 14.10 -3.00 -12.51
C ARG A 376 13.37 -4.23 -11.98
N ASP A 377 13.46 -5.35 -12.71
CA ASP A 377 12.81 -6.60 -12.31
C ASP A 377 13.32 -7.15 -10.98
N ILE A 378 14.63 -6.99 -10.70
CA ILE A 378 15.25 -7.37 -9.41
C ILE A 378 14.72 -6.47 -8.29
N TYR A 379 14.73 -5.14 -8.46
CA TYR A 379 14.20 -4.22 -7.44
C TYR A 379 12.73 -4.49 -7.14
N GLN A 380 11.91 -4.68 -8.18
CA GLN A 380 10.50 -5.00 -7.99
C GLN A 380 10.33 -6.33 -7.22
N ALA A 381 11.04 -7.39 -7.62
CA ALA A 381 10.98 -8.67 -6.94
C ALA A 381 11.50 -8.60 -5.48
N TYR A 382 12.49 -7.74 -5.21
CA TYR A 382 12.99 -7.49 -3.86
C TYR A 382 11.94 -6.79 -2.99
N ILE A 383 11.29 -5.74 -3.49
CA ILE A 383 10.20 -5.07 -2.75
C ILE A 383 9.01 -6.01 -2.55
N ASP A 384 8.64 -6.82 -3.54
CA ASP A 384 7.61 -7.84 -3.39
C ASP A 384 7.98 -8.84 -2.28
N TYR A 385 9.23 -9.26 -2.21
CA TYR A 385 9.74 -10.14 -1.15
C TYR A 385 9.67 -9.48 0.23
N LEU A 386 10.07 -8.21 0.37
CA LEU A 386 9.97 -7.45 1.61
C LEU A 386 8.51 -7.24 2.04
N SER A 387 7.62 -6.99 1.08
CA SER A 387 6.18 -6.87 1.32
C SER A 387 5.58 -8.17 1.87
N HIS A 388 5.92 -9.32 1.27
CA HIS A 388 5.48 -10.64 1.75
C HIS A 388 6.07 -11.01 3.13
N SER A 389 7.21 -10.43 3.46
CA SER A 389 7.90 -10.64 4.74
C SER A 389 7.47 -9.68 5.84
N GLU A 390 6.47 -8.84 5.57
CA GLU A 390 5.93 -7.83 6.52
C GLU A 390 7.00 -6.83 7.03
N LEU A 391 8.00 -6.55 6.22
CA LEU A 391 9.09 -5.64 6.61
C LEU A 391 8.83 -4.19 6.24
N LEU A 392 8.07 -3.94 5.17
CA LEU A 392 7.88 -2.59 4.63
C LEU A 392 7.23 -1.63 5.63
N GLN A 393 6.25 -2.12 6.43
CA GLN A 393 5.50 -1.32 7.39
C GLN A 393 6.07 -1.34 8.82
N LYS A 394 7.20 -2.04 9.06
CA LYS A 394 7.81 -2.06 10.40
C LYS A 394 8.41 -0.71 10.79
N PHE A 395 8.15 -0.30 12.02
CA PHE A 395 8.75 0.90 12.59
C PHE A 395 10.04 0.59 13.35
N PRO A 396 11.07 1.48 13.29
CA PRO A 396 11.10 2.70 12.48
C PRO A 396 11.11 2.39 10.98
N MET A 397 10.36 3.18 10.19
CA MET A 397 10.32 3.00 8.73
C MET A 397 11.72 3.15 8.14
N THR A 398 12.07 2.22 7.28
CA THR A 398 13.37 2.15 6.65
C THR A 398 13.21 2.19 5.13
N ASN A 399 14.02 3.00 4.46
CA ASN A 399 14.05 3.02 3.00
C ASN A 399 14.95 1.90 2.47
N TYR A 400 14.34 0.79 2.07
CA TYR A 400 15.03 -0.40 1.56
C TYR A 400 15.69 -0.22 0.17
N LEU A 401 15.41 0.89 -0.52
CA LEU A 401 16.07 1.22 -1.79
C LEU A 401 17.26 2.17 -1.64
N GLN A 402 17.51 2.71 -0.47
CA GLN A 402 18.61 3.63 -0.25
C GLN A 402 19.95 2.89 -0.17
N SER A 403 21.00 3.51 -0.76
CA SER A 403 22.35 2.90 -0.79
C SER A 403 22.95 2.66 0.60
N ASP A 404 22.58 3.47 1.60
CA ASP A 404 23.16 3.46 2.94
C ASP A 404 22.43 2.54 3.94
N PHE A 405 21.39 1.86 3.48
CA PHE A 405 20.51 1.04 4.33
C PHE A 405 21.20 -0.21 4.94
N ILE A 406 22.29 -0.72 4.34
CA ILE A 406 22.90 -2.01 4.69
C ILE A 406 24.32 -1.79 5.31
N ASP A 407 24.48 -0.84 6.22
CA ASP A 407 25.71 -0.73 7.03
C ASP A 407 25.55 -1.35 8.42
#